data_2cef0aea0e646c264698af8bc5bd398e
#
_entry.id   2cef0aea0e646c264698af8bc5bd398e
#
_cell.length_a   1.000
_cell.length_b   1.000
_cell.length_c   1.000
_cell.angle_alpha   90.00
_cell.angle_beta   90.00
_cell.angle_gamma   90.00
#
_symmetry.space_group_name_H-M   'P 1'
#
loop_
_entity.id
_entity.type
_entity.pdbx_description
1 polymer ?
#
loop_
_entity_poly.entity_id
_entity_poly.type
_entity_poly.pdbx_seq_one_letter_code
_entity_poly.pdbx_strand_id
1 'polypeptide(L)'
;YSSPMTERWRVFFHNYSASADFNGSRTRWVRTGVGAEWRSGNWRVTGETNGGEGENAGFLATVRWQPDDYWKLYASADSLTNDIPLQAVRAGVTAKRASMGADLRLNESRKFGVSANAADFSDGNLRHALMASWQERWYSGPNWLFETTLGADASHNSLGYAAAYFNPPKDRSWWAAGAVEHVAWRNYDRSFRQRLVLTAGSYWQSGFGNGATDAIEYQHRWELDRDLSLRYGIGRSLRPYDGVREARNFGTLTLLWRF
;
A
#
# COMPACT_ATOMS: atom_id res chain seq x y z
N TYR A 1 8.07 -11.40 12.09
CA TYR A 1 9.09 -11.38 13.14
C TYR A 1 10.38 -10.78 12.59
N SER A 2 11.02 -9.87 13.31
CA SER A 2 12.35 -9.35 12.98
C SER A 2 13.15 -9.22 14.27
N SER A 3 14.40 -9.67 14.24
CA SER A 3 15.33 -9.57 15.35
C SER A 3 16.54 -8.72 14.95
N PRO A 4 17.01 -7.76 15.77
CA PRO A 4 18.28 -7.10 15.52
C PRO A 4 19.41 -8.12 15.74
N MET A 5 20.24 -8.33 14.72
CA MET A 5 21.47 -9.13 14.87
C MET A 5 22.63 -8.24 15.32
N THR A 6 22.65 -7.00 14.84
CA THR A 6 23.61 -5.96 15.19
C THR A 6 22.94 -4.59 15.00
N GLU A 7 23.60 -3.49 15.36
CA GLU A 7 23.09 -2.13 15.08
C GLU A 7 22.86 -1.86 13.58
N ARG A 8 23.58 -2.57 12.69
CA ARG A 8 23.50 -2.39 11.24
C ARG A 8 22.68 -3.44 10.52
N TRP A 9 22.45 -4.61 11.12
CA TRP A 9 21.78 -5.72 10.48
C TRP A 9 20.54 -6.16 11.25
N ARG A 10 19.49 -6.49 10.53
CA ARG A 10 18.28 -7.09 11.05
C ARG A 10 17.81 -8.18 10.11
N VAL A 11 17.46 -9.35 10.62
CA VAL A 11 16.74 -10.39 9.89
C VAL A 11 15.25 -10.28 10.19
N PHE A 12 14.43 -10.67 9.23
CA PHE A 12 12.98 -10.69 9.40
C PHE A 12 12.35 -11.87 8.67
N PHE A 13 11.20 -12.24 9.15
CA PHE A 13 10.30 -13.19 8.52
C PHE A 13 8.96 -12.50 8.31
N HIS A 14 8.31 -12.74 7.17
CA HIS A 14 6.95 -12.32 7.00
C HIS A 14 6.08 -13.41 6.36
N ASN A 15 4.77 -13.27 6.56
CA ASN A 15 3.76 -14.07 5.90
C ASN A 15 2.75 -13.13 5.27
N TYR A 16 2.42 -13.38 4.02
CA TYR A 16 1.36 -12.72 3.28
C TYR A 16 0.24 -13.72 3.01
N SER A 17 -1.00 -13.33 3.29
CA SER A 17 -2.17 -14.13 2.99
C SER A 17 -3.27 -13.25 2.43
N ALA A 18 -3.83 -13.64 1.31
CA ALA A 18 -4.99 -13.01 0.70
C ALA A 18 -6.03 -14.06 0.30
N SER A 19 -7.31 -13.71 0.36
CA SER A 19 -8.37 -14.57 -0.14
C SER A 19 -9.52 -13.74 -0.69
N ALA A 20 -10.16 -14.25 -1.74
CA ALA A 20 -11.38 -13.67 -2.29
C ALA A 20 -12.29 -14.78 -2.81
N ASP A 21 -13.60 -14.51 -2.79
CA ASP A 21 -14.61 -15.38 -3.39
C ASP A 21 -15.02 -14.81 -4.75
N PHE A 22 -14.92 -15.65 -5.78
CA PHE A 22 -15.33 -15.33 -7.14
C PHE A 22 -16.38 -16.36 -7.58
N ASN A 23 -17.63 -15.94 -7.73
CA ASN A 23 -18.73 -16.80 -8.18
C ASN A 23 -18.83 -18.12 -7.39
N GLY A 24 -18.74 -18.04 -6.05
CA GLY A 24 -18.83 -19.21 -5.17
C GLY A 24 -17.56 -20.07 -5.08
N SER A 25 -16.48 -19.68 -5.74
CA SER A 25 -15.17 -20.34 -5.63
C SER A 25 -14.19 -19.45 -4.89
N ARG A 26 -13.69 -19.93 -3.74
CA ARG A 26 -12.71 -19.22 -2.91
C ARG A 26 -11.30 -19.40 -3.46
N THR A 27 -10.65 -18.30 -3.76
CA THR A 27 -9.21 -18.27 -4.06
C THR A 27 -8.46 -17.81 -2.82
N ARG A 28 -7.48 -18.59 -2.40
CA ARG A 28 -6.55 -18.23 -1.30
C ARG A 28 -5.14 -18.21 -1.83
N TRP A 29 -4.39 -17.20 -1.44
CA TRP A 29 -3.01 -17.03 -1.79
C TRP A 29 -2.18 -16.77 -0.55
N VAL A 30 -1.14 -17.57 -0.32
CA VAL A 30 -0.26 -17.48 0.85
C VAL A 30 1.17 -17.50 0.36
N ARG A 31 1.97 -16.55 0.81
CA ARG A 31 3.42 -16.51 0.61
C ARG A 31 4.13 -16.26 1.92
N THR A 32 5.27 -16.88 2.06
CA THR A 32 6.18 -16.66 3.18
C THR A 32 7.51 -16.15 2.66
N GLY A 33 8.15 -15.31 3.44
CA GLY A 33 9.45 -14.73 3.08
C GLY A 33 10.37 -14.61 4.28
N VAL A 34 11.65 -14.73 4.00
CA VAL A 34 12.74 -14.46 4.93
C VAL A 34 13.71 -13.50 4.30
N GLY A 35 14.17 -12.52 5.05
CA GLY A 35 15.06 -11.51 4.53
C GLY A 35 15.98 -10.90 5.56
N ALA A 36 16.89 -10.07 5.06
CA ALA A 36 17.80 -9.27 5.85
C ALA A 36 17.75 -7.82 5.41
N GLU A 37 17.88 -6.93 6.37
CA GLU A 37 17.99 -5.50 6.17
C GLU A 37 19.34 -5.02 6.69
N TRP A 38 20.04 -4.26 5.87
CA TRP A 38 21.25 -3.55 6.23
C TRP A 38 20.98 -2.05 6.31
N ARG A 39 21.56 -1.40 7.34
CA ARG A 39 21.46 0.05 7.57
C ARG A 39 22.85 0.63 7.78
N SER A 40 23.15 1.72 7.09
CA SER A 40 24.36 2.48 7.30
C SER A 40 24.16 3.95 6.90
N GLY A 41 24.33 4.86 7.85
CA GLY A 41 24.04 6.27 7.62
C GLY A 41 22.66 6.49 7.04
N ASN A 42 22.60 7.09 5.87
CA ASN A 42 21.36 7.45 5.18
C ASN A 42 20.78 6.31 4.31
N TRP A 43 21.42 5.14 4.30
CA TRP A 43 21.04 4.01 3.46
C TRP A 43 20.35 2.91 4.24
N ARG A 44 19.34 2.31 3.61
CA ARG A 44 18.69 1.09 4.04
C ARG A 44 18.54 0.19 2.82
N VAL A 45 19.12 -0.99 2.89
CA VAL A 45 19.04 -2.00 1.84
C VAL A 45 18.39 -3.25 2.41
N THR A 46 17.40 -3.79 1.71
CA THR A 46 16.68 -5.00 2.12
C THR A 46 16.77 -6.00 0.99
N GLY A 47 17.10 -7.25 1.32
CA GLY A 47 17.03 -8.40 0.45
C GLY A 47 16.15 -9.46 1.09
N GLU A 48 15.28 -10.09 0.31
CA GLU A 48 14.35 -11.11 0.77
C GLU A 48 14.16 -12.19 -0.28
N THR A 49 14.03 -13.43 0.15
CA THR A 49 13.49 -14.52 -0.66
C THR A 49 12.10 -14.88 -0.15
N ASN A 50 11.17 -15.10 -1.07
CA ASN A 50 9.80 -15.45 -0.76
C ASN A 50 9.27 -16.54 -1.69
N GLY A 51 8.18 -17.18 -1.31
CA GLY A 51 7.53 -18.20 -2.12
C GLY A 51 6.21 -18.66 -1.50
N GLY A 52 5.40 -19.31 -2.31
CA GLY A 52 4.12 -19.89 -1.93
C GLY A 52 3.99 -21.34 -2.39
N GLU A 53 2.89 -21.98 -2.02
CA GLU A 53 2.60 -23.34 -2.44
C GLU A 53 2.41 -23.41 -3.96
N GLY A 54 3.17 -24.29 -4.62
CA GLY A 54 3.14 -24.45 -6.08
C GLY A 54 3.83 -23.34 -6.88
N GLU A 55 4.50 -22.39 -6.21
CA GLU A 55 5.22 -21.30 -6.87
C GLU A 55 6.74 -21.48 -6.79
N ASN A 56 7.46 -20.93 -7.78
CA ASN A 56 8.90 -20.80 -7.70
C ASN A 56 9.29 -19.79 -6.62
N ALA A 57 10.47 -19.95 -6.05
CA ALA A 57 11.01 -18.95 -5.13
C ALA A 57 11.19 -17.60 -5.83
N GLY A 58 10.73 -16.53 -5.20
CA GLY A 58 10.92 -15.16 -5.62
C GLY A 58 12.00 -14.46 -4.81
N PHE A 59 12.43 -13.31 -5.32
CA PHE A 59 13.42 -12.45 -4.70
C PHE A 59 12.92 -10.99 -4.74
N LEU A 60 12.98 -10.32 -3.59
CA LEU A 60 12.70 -8.88 -3.46
C LEU A 60 13.96 -8.16 -2.99
N ALA A 61 14.36 -7.11 -3.70
CA ALA A 61 15.37 -6.16 -3.27
C ALA A 61 14.74 -4.78 -3.12
N THR A 62 15.08 -4.07 -2.05
CA THR A 62 14.66 -2.67 -1.83
C THR A 62 15.86 -1.84 -1.38
N VAL A 63 16.01 -0.67 -1.97
CA VAL A 63 16.99 0.34 -1.56
C VAL A 63 16.24 1.60 -1.17
N ARG A 64 16.57 2.17 -0.02
CA ARG A 64 16.09 3.47 0.45
C ARG A 64 17.28 4.34 0.79
N TRP A 65 17.24 5.58 0.33
CA TRP A 65 18.23 6.60 0.63
C TRP A 65 17.53 7.86 1.13
N GLN A 66 17.97 8.33 2.29
CA GLN A 66 17.43 9.52 2.93
C GLN A 66 18.61 10.48 3.16
N PRO A 67 18.98 11.30 2.14
CA PRO A 67 20.16 12.18 2.22
C PRO A 67 20.05 13.20 3.34
N ASP A 68 18.83 13.63 3.65
CA ASP A 68 18.48 14.63 4.65
C ASP A 68 17.09 14.38 5.25
N ASP A 69 16.59 15.32 6.05
CA ASP A 69 15.27 15.25 6.67
C ASP A 69 14.12 15.55 5.70
N TYR A 70 14.44 16.07 4.52
CA TYR A 70 13.45 16.48 3.51
C TYR A 70 13.20 15.39 2.48
N TRP A 71 14.25 14.73 2.00
CA TRP A 71 14.19 13.80 0.89
C TRP A 71 14.26 12.35 1.34
N LYS A 72 13.42 11.52 0.75
CA LYS A 72 13.49 10.07 0.85
C LYS A 72 13.28 9.49 -0.54
N LEU A 73 14.32 8.84 -1.04
CA LEU A 73 14.31 8.15 -2.32
C LEU A 73 14.26 6.65 -2.11
N TYR A 74 13.55 5.94 -2.96
CA TYR A 74 13.45 4.49 -2.87
C TYR A 74 13.33 3.84 -4.24
N ALA A 75 13.86 2.62 -4.34
CA ALA A 75 13.69 1.74 -5.49
C ALA A 75 13.54 0.30 -5.01
N SER A 76 12.77 -0.50 -5.75
CA SER A 76 12.65 -1.93 -5.49
C SER A 76 12.54 -2.73 -6.77
N ALA A 77 12.99 -3.98 -6.72
CA ALA A 77 12.79 -4.98 -7.76
C ALA A 77 12.31 -6.28 -7.09
N ASP A 78 11.25 -6.84 -7.63
CA ASP A 78 10.56 -8.02 -7.12
C ASP A 78 10.34 -9.01 -8.26
N SER A 79 10.91 -10.20 -8.17
CA SER A 79 10.80 -11.24 -9.20
C SER A 79 9.50 -12.05 -9.10
N LEU A 80 8.76 -11.89 -7.99
CA LEU A 80 7.50 -12.58 -7.72
C LEU A 80 6.63 -11.70 -6.82
N THR A 81 6.04 -10.65 -7.41
CA THR A 81 5.33 -9.63 -6.64
C THR A 81 4.00 -10.12 -6.06
N ASN A 82 3.68 -9.63 -4.86
CA ASN A 82 2.37 -9.80 -4.23
C ASN A 82 1.33 -8.76 -4.71
N ASP A 83 1.74 -7.79 -5.52
CA ASP A 83 0.86 -6.71 -5.99
C ASP A 83 0.27 -7.06 -7.36
N ILE A 84 -0.50 -8.14 -7.38
CA ILE A 84 -1.26 -8.60 -8.55
C ILE A 84 -2.72 -8.88 -8.17
N PRO A 85 -3.68 -8.73 -9.10
CA PRO A 85 -5.07 -9.06 -8.83
C PRO A 85 -5.25 -10.53 -8.44
N LEU A 86 -6.11 -10.84 -7.45
CA LEU A 86 -6.39 -12.23 -7.05
C LEU A 86 -7.02 -13.05 -8.20
N GLN A 87 -7.70 -12.39 -9.14
CA GLN A 87 -8.17 -13.03 -10.36
C GLN A 87 -7.02 -13.52 -11.24
N ALA A 88 -5.91 -12.75 -11.32
CA ALA A 88 -4.69 -13.17 -12.01
C ALA A 88 -4.05 -14.38 -11.32
N VAL A 89 -3.96 -14.37 -9.99
CA VAL A 89 -3.49 -15.54 -9.21
C VAL A 89 -4.34 -16.78 -9.52
N ARG A 90 -5.65 -16.64 -9.53
CA ARG A 90 -6.58 -17.74 -9.89
C ARG A 90 -6.34 -18.28 -11.30
N ALA A 91 -5.94 -17.43 -12.22
CA ALA A 91 -5.58 -17.81 -13.60
C ALA A 91 -4.14 -18.36 -13.72
N GLY A 92 -3.41 -18.53 -12.60
CA GLY A 92 -2.02 -18.99 -12.59
C GLY A 92 -1.01 -17.94 -13.08
N VAL A 93 -1.42 -16.67 -13.15
CA VAL A 93 -0.56 -15.57 -13.60
C VAL A 93 0.30 -15.07 -12.44
N THR A 94 1.60 -14.96 -12.69
CA THR A 94 2.58 -14.32 -11.78
C THR A 94 3.09 -13.03 -12.40
N ALA A 95 3.79 -12.19 -11.63
CA ALA A 95 4.41 -10.98 -12.17
C ALA A 95 5.72 -10.64 -11.50
N LYS A 96 6.61 -10.01 -12.28
CA LYS A 96 7.80 -9.31 -11.81
C LYS A 96 7.48 -7.82 -11.74
N ARG A 97 8.07 -7.11 -10.78
CA ARG A 97 7.82 -5.68 -10.62
C ARG A 97 9.09 -4.92 -10.30
N ALA A 98 9.26 -3.77 -10.94
CA ALA A 98 10.22 -2.75 -10.55
C ALA A 98 9.46 -1.48 -10.14
N SER A 99 9.91 -0.81 -9.09
CA SER A 99 9.33 0.46 -8.68
C SER A 99 10.40 1.44 -8.19
N MET A 100 10.12 2.73 -8.34
CA MET A 100 10.93 3.81 -7.79
C MET A 100 10.03 4.94 -7.32
N GLY A 101 10.53 5.76 -6.41
CA GLY A 101 9.80 6.93 -5.97
C GLY A 101 10.64 7.86 -5.10
N ALA A 102 10.04 9.01 -4.85
CA ALA A 102 10.60 10.07 -4.03
C ALA A 102 9.50 10.67 -3.15
N ASP A 103 9.82 10.87 -1.88
CA ASP A 103 9.02 11.66 -0.95
C ASP A 103 9.81 12.92 -0.58
N LEU A 104 9.16 14.07 -0.70
CA LEU A 104 9.67 15.36 -0.26
C LEU A 104 8.84 15.85 0.91
N ARG A 105 9.47 16.02 2.06
CA ARG A 105 8.89 16.64 3.25
C ARG A 105 9.30 18.11 3.29
N LEU A 106 8.42 19.01 2.83
CA LEU A 106 8.70 20.44 2.83
C LEU A 106 8.81 21.02 4.26
N ASN A 107 7.96 20.51 5.15
CA ASN A 107 7.95 20.83 6.57
C ASN A 107 7.15 19.76 7.35
N GLU A 108 6.84 19.98 8.62
CA GLU A 108 6.07 19.05 9.43
C GLU A 108 4.63 18.83 8.96
N SER A 109 4.09 19.81 8.24
CA SER A 109 2.70 19.81 7.77
C SER A 109 2.55 19.41 6.30
N ARG A 110 3.62 19.54 5.49
CA ARG A 110 3.55 19.36 4.02
C ARG A 110 4.44 18.26 3.53
N LYS A 111 3.86 17.33 2.78
CA LYS A 111 4.60 16.26 2.10
C LYS A 111 4.10 16.11 0.67
N PHE A 112 5.03 15.85 -0.22
CA PHE A 112 4.78 15.51 -1.60
C PHE A 112 5.43 14.16 -1.90
N GLY A 113 4.73 13.28 -2.60
CA GLY A 113 5.23 11.97 -3.01
C GLY A 113 4.99 11.74 -4.49
N VAL A 114 5.94 11.10 -5.15
CA VAL A 114 5.80 10.60 -6.52
C VAL A 114 6.38 9.21 -6.61
N SER A 115 5.71 8.31 -7.34
CA SER A 115 6.22 6.97 -7.60
C SER A 115 5.84 6.49 -8.99
N ALA A 116 6.73 5.67 -9.57
CA ALA A 116 6.51 4.97 -10.82
C ALA A 116 6.77 3.48 -10.62
N ASN A 117 6.03 2.63 -11.32
CA ASN A 117 6.27 1.20 -11.33
C ASN A 117 6.02 0.60 -12.72
N ALA A 118 6.72 -0.50 -12.98
CA ALA A 118 6.51 -1.37 -14.13
C ALA A 118 6.33 -2.80 -13.63
N ALA A 119 5.35 -3.53 -14.15
CA ALA A 119 5.11 -4.92 -13.85
C ALA A 119 4.97 -5.72 -15.14
N ASP A 120 5.72 -6.84 -15.22
CA ASP A 120 5.75 -7.79 -16.32
C ASP A 120 5.05 -9.07 -15.85
N PHE A 121 3.89 -9.36 -16.43
CA PHE A 121 3.05 -10.49 -16.08
C PHE A 121 3.37 -11.71 -16.97
N SER A 122 3.26 -12.91 -16.41
CA SER A 122 3.57 -14.15 -17.12
C SER A 122 2.62 -14.44 -18.30
N ASP A 123 1.48 -13.76 -18.40
CA ASP A 123 0.54 -13.82 -19.52
C ASP A 123 0.88 -12.84 -20.67
N GLY A 124 2.00 -12.12 -20.56
CA GLY A 124 2.47 -11.15 -21.55
C GLY A 124 1.93 -9.72 -21.36
N ASN A 125 1.17 -9.45 -20.29
CA ASN A 125 0.76 -8.08 -19.96
C ASN A 125 1.93 -7.30 -19.37
N LEU A 126 2.22 -6.13 -19.92
CA LEU A 126 3.15 -5.15 -19.36
C LEU A 126 2.38 -3.96 -18.82
N ARG A 127 2.46 -3.72 -17.51
CA ARG A 127 1.82 -2.60 -16.84
C ARG A 127 2.83 -1.54 -16.43
N HIS A 128 2.55 -0.29 -16.75
CA HIS A 128 3.22 0.90 -16.22
C HIS A 128 2.24 1.72 -15.41
N ALA A 129 2.67 2.23 -14.28
CA ALA A 129 1.84 3.11 -13.46
C ALA A 129 2.67 4.24 -12.85
N LEU A 130 2.04 5.40 -12.72
CA LEU A 130 2.57 6.60 -12.09
C LEU A 130 1.56 7.08 -11.05
N MET A 131 2.07 7.53 -9.90
CA MET A 131 1.26 8.10 -8.83
C MET A 131 1.94 9.36 -8.27
N ALA A 132 1.14 10.37 -7.95
CA ALA A 132 1.58 11.56 -7.22
C ALA A 132 0.61 11.84 -6.08
N SER A 133 1.12 12.38 -4.97
CA SER A 133 0.30 12.74 -3.81
C SER A 133 0.84 13.98 -3.13
N TRP A 134 -0.06 14.78 -2.57
CA TRP A 134 0.21 15.94 -1.73
C TRP A 134 -0.56 15.80 -0.44
N GLN A 135 0.14 15.87 0.72
CA GLN A 135 -0.47 15.86 2.05
C GLN A 135 -0.25 17.21 2.72
N GLU A 136 -1.32 17.75 3.28
CA GLU A 136 -1.32 18.98 4.05
C GLU A 136 -1.96 18.72 5.42
N ARG A 137 -1.25 19.09 6.49
CA ARG A 137 -1.78 19.08 7.85
C ARG A 137 -2.18 20.49 8.22
N TRP A 138 -3.48 20.73 8.36
CA TRP A 138 -4.06 22.04 8.63
C TRP A 138 -4.04 22.41 10.10
N TYR A 139 -4.16 21.40 10.95
CA TYR A 139 -4.19 21.58 12.40
C TYR A 139 -3.55 20.40 13.11
N SER A 140 -2.75 20.70 14.14
CA SER A 140 -2.13 19.71 15.01
C SER A 140 -2.12 20.25 16.43
N GLY A 141 -3.15 19.90 17.20
CA GLY A 141 -3.28 20.26 18.63
C GLY A 141 -3.08 19.06 19.53
N PRO A 142 -3.22 19.25 20.85
CA PRO A 142 -2.99 18.16 21.82
C PRO A 142 -3.91 16.94 21.62
N ASN A 143 -5.16 17.19 21.22
CA ASN A 143 -6.16 16.13 21.09
C ASN A 143 -6.71 15.96 19.66
N TRP A 144 -6.46 16.90 18.75
CA TRP A 144 -7.01 16.90 17.42
C TRP A 144 -5.95 17.09 16.35
N LEU A 145 -6.10 16.35 15.25
CA LEU A 145 -5.32 16.50 14.04
C LEU A 145 -6.29 16.57 12.85
N PHE A 146 -6.08 17.57 11.97
CA PHE A 146 -6.80 17.67 10.70
C PHE A 146 -5.81 17.69 9.55
N GLU A 147 -6.01 16.81 8.60
CA GLU A 147 -5.17 16.74 7.41
C GLU A 147 -5.97 16.42 6.16
N THR A 148 -5.44 16.84 5.02
CA THR A 148 -5.95 16.43 3.71
C THR A 148 -4.84 15.80 2.89
N THR A 149 -5.24 14.90 1.99
CA THR A 149 -4.34 14.32 0.98
C THR A 149 -5.02 14.43 -0.36
N LEU A 150 -4.33 14.99 -1.33
CA LEU A 150 -4.70 14.96 -2.74
C LEU A 150 -3.84 13.91 -3.44
N GLY A 151 -4.43 13.15 -4.33
CA GLY A 151 -3.70 12.14 -5.10
C GLY A 151 -4.19 12.06 -6.53
N ALA A 152 -3.28 11.62 -7.39
CA ALA A 152 -3.58 11.29 -8.78
C ALA A 152 -2.73 10.10 -9.19
N ASP A 153 -3.32 9.20 -9.97
CA ASP A 153 -2.63 8.07 -10.56
C ASP A 153 -3.07 7.82 -12.01
N ALA A 154 -2.19 7.20 -12.77
CA ALA A 154 -2.48 6.75 -14.12
C ALA A 154 -1.76 5.44 -14.39
N SER A 155 -2.39 4.55 -15.15
CA SER A 155 -1.75 3.32 -15.59
C SER A 155 -2.05 2.98 -17.05
N HIS A 156 -1.16 2.16 -17.61
CA HIS A 156 -1.28 1.59 -18.95
C HIS A 156 -0.94 0.11 -18.90
N ASN A 157 -1.76 -0.72 -19.54
CA ASN A 157 -1.60 -2.17 -19.67
C ASN A 157 -1.57 -2.56 -21.14
N SER A 158 -0.55 -3.34 -21.56
CA SER A 158 -0.36 -3.73 -22.96
C SER A 158 -1.40 -4.74 -23.44
N LEU A 159 -1.82 -5.68 -22.60
CA LEU A 159 -2.79 -6.72 -22.95
C LEU A 159 -4.25 -6.21 -22.90
N GLY A 160 -4.51 -5.17 -22.11
CA GLY A 160 -5.83 -4.58 -21.98
C GLY A 160 -6.91 -5.59 -21.56
N TYR A 161 -8.10 -5.48 -22.12
CA TYR A 161 -9.25 -6.34 -21.78
C TYR A 161 -9.14 -7.80 -22.23
N ALA A 162 -8.06 -8.18 -22.91
CA ALA A 162 -7.81 -9.58 -23.26
C ALA A 162 -7.31 -10.41 -22.06
N ALA A 163 -6.90 -9.77 -20.96
CA ALA A 163 -6.46 -10.45 -19.73
C ALA A 163 -7.64 -11.14 -19.03
N ALA A 164 -7.37 -12.25 -18.33
CA ALA A 164 -8.35 -13.00 -17.54
C ALA A 164 -8.73 -12.32 -16.20
N TYR A 165 -8.29 -11.09 -15.97
CA TYR A 165 -8.51 -10.28 -14.77
C TYR A 165 -8.77 -8.82 -15.15
N PHE A 166 -9.25 -8.03 -14.21
CA PHE A 166 -9.48 -6.61 -14.45
C PHE A 166 -8.18 -5.90 -14.86
N ASN A 167 -8.11 -5.48 -16.12
CA ASN A 167 -6.90 -4.96 -16.76
C ASN A 167 -7.24 -3.93 -17.85
N PRO A 168 -7.74 -2.74 -17.49
CA PRO A 168 -8.06 -1.73 -18.49
C PRO A 168 -6.80 -1.29 -19.26
N PRO A 169 -6.89 -1.08 -20.59
CA PRO A 169 -5.76 -0.63 -21.40
C PRO A 169 -5.13 0.65 -20.87
N LYS A 170 -5.95 1.60 -20.44
CA LYS A 170 -5.53 2.85 -19.77
C LYS A 170 -6.55 3.20 -18.71
N ASP A 171 -6.06 3.62 -17.57
CA ASP A 171 -6.86 4.22 -16.51
C ASP A 171 -6.15 5.40 -15.84
N ARG A 172 -6.93 6.25 -15.22
CA ARG A 172 -6.43 7.34 -14.39
C ARG A 172 -7.44 7.67 -13.30
N SER A 173 -6.93 8.09 -12.16
CA SER A 173 -7.77 8.61 -11.10
C SER A 173 -7.20 9.89 -10.50
N TRP A 174 -8.06 10.66 -9.88
CA TRP A 174 -7.69 11.68 -8.91
C TRP A 174 -8.64 11.61 -7.73
N TRP A 175 -8.15 11.94 -6.56
CA TRP A 175 -8.93 11.87 -5.33
C TRP A 175 -8.45 12.89 -4.29
N ALA A 176 -9.36 13.26 -3.41
CA ALA A 176 -9.09 14.06 -2.23
C ALA A 176 -9.58 13.29 -1.00
N ALA A 177 -8.74 13.18 0.02
CA ALA A 177 -9.09 12.58 1.30
C ALA A 177 -8.94 13.62 2.41
N GLY A 178 -9.96 13.75 3.25
CA GLY A 178 -9.93 14.50 4.50
C GLY A 178 -9.86 13.55 5.68
N ALA A 179 -8.99 13.79 6.64
CA ALA A 179 -8.85 12.98 7.82
C ALA A 179 -8.90 13.81 9.09
N VAL A 180 -9.65 13.32 10.07
CA VAL A 180 -9.77 13.86 11.42
C VAL A 180 -9.32 12.79 12.39
N GLU A 181 -8.32 13.07 13.22
CA GLU A 181 -7.90 12.22 14.32
C GLU A 181 -8.19 12.89 15.65
N HIS A 182 -8.73 12.14 16.60
CA HIS A 182 -9.00 12.56 17.96
C HIS A 182 -8.28 11.64 18.95
N VAL A 183 -7.50 12.22 19.86
CA VAL A 183 -6.94 11.53 21.01
C VAL A 183 -8.00 11.50 22.11
N ALA A 184 -8.78 10.42 22.15
CA ALA A 184 -9.89 10.30 23.09
C ALA A 184 -9.40 10.04 24.52
N TRP A 185 -8.23 9.44 24.66
CA TRP A 185 -7.63 9.18 25.96
C TRP A 185 -6.10 9.11 25.85
N ARG A 186 -5.41 9.65 26.87
CA ARG A 186 -3.95 9.57 26.99
C ARG A 186 -3.57 9.49 28.46
N ASN A 187 -2.69 8.56 28.80
CA ASN A 187 -2.10 8.42 30.11
C ASN A 187 -0.65 7.92 29.99
N TYR A 188 0.34 8.81 30.18
CA TYR A 188 1.76 8.54 29.95
C TYR A 188 2.04 7.94 28.56
N ASP A 189 2.53 6.69 28.52
CA ASP A 189 2.88 5.98 27.28
C ASP A 189 1.66 5.29 26.61
N ARG A 190 0.48 5.40 27.22
CA ARG A 190 -0.76 4.80 26.73
C ARG A 190 -1.66 5.83 26.10
N SER A 191 -2.26 5.48 24.98
CA SER A 191 -3.25 6.36 24.36
C SER A 191 -4.27 5.58 23.55
N PHE A 192 -5.46 6.15 23.44
CA PHE A 192 -6.49 5.73 22.52
C PHE A 192 -6.83 6.85 21.56
N ARG A 193 -6.74 6.56 20.27
CA ARG A 193 -7.02 7.49 19.18
C ARG A 193 -8.07 6.92 18.25
N GLN A 194 -8.91 7.81 17.76
CA GLN A 194 -9.93 7.54 16.74
C GLN A 194 -9.62 8.39 15.52
N ARG A 195 -9.76 7.82 14.33
CA ARG A 195 -9.51 8.53 13.08
C ARG A 195 -10.63 8.22 12.09
N LEU A 196 -11.25 9.26 11.54
CA LEU A 196 -12.19 9.19 10.43
C LEU A 196 -11.51 9.71 9.17
N VAL A 197 -11.62 8.97 8.10
CA VAL A 197 -11.13 9.35 6.77
C VAL A 197 -12.29 9.34 5.79
N LEU A 198 -12.49 10.43 5.08
CA LEU A 198 -13.45 10.55 3.98
C LEU A 198 -12.66 10.81 2.69
N THR A 199 -12.95 10.05 1.65
CA THR A 199 -12.31 10.19 0.34
C THR A 199 -13.38 10.41 -0.72
N ALA A 200 -13.12 11.31 -1.66
CA ALA A 200 -13.92 11.52 -2.85
C ALA A 200 -13.00 11.74 -4.06
N GLY A 201 -13.42 11.29 -5.24
CA GLY A 201 -12.62 11.40 -6.43
C GLY A 201 -13.34 10.96 -7.70
N SER A 202 -12.58 10.80 -8.75
CA SER A 202 -13.05 10.31 -10.05
C SER A 202 -12.03 9.31 -10.60
N TYR A 203 -12.56 8.29 -11.22
CA TYR A 203 -11.80 7.27 -11.94
C TYR A 203 -12.27 7.24 -13.40
N TRP A 204 -11.33 7.37 -14.31
CA TRP A 204 -11.55 7.23 -15.74
C TRP A 204 -10.95 5.91 -16.22
N GLN A 205 -11.69 5.20 -17.06
CA GLN A 205 -11.29 3.93 -17.65
C GLN A 205 -11.53 3.97 -19.17
N SER A 206 -10.53 3.54 -19.92
CA SER A 206 -10.64 3.41 -21.38
C SER A 206 -11.85 2.54 -21.74
N GLY A 207 -12.68 3.02 -22.68
CA GLY A 207 -13.90 2.33 -23.12
C GLY A 207 -15.15 2.55 -22.25
N PHE A 208 -15.00 3.03 -20.99
CA PHE A 208 -16.13 3.19 -20.06
C PHE A 208 -16.30 4.62 -19.52
N GLY A 209 -15.30 5.49 -19.76
CA GLY A 209 -15.38 6.90 -19.35
C GLY A 209 -15.10 7.15 -17.87
N ASN A 210 -15.68 8.23 -17.33
CA ASN A 210 -15.49 8.66 -15.95
C ASN A 210 -16.58 8.10 -15.03
N GLY A 211 -16.19 7.76 -13.79
CA GLY A 211 -17.10 7.43 -12.72
C GLY A 211 -16.62 7.98 -11.37
N ALA A 212 -17.55 8.35 -10.50
CA ALA A 212 -17.24 8.83 -9.17
C ALA A 212 -16.69 7.71 -8.28
N THR A 213 -15.71 8.05 -7.44
CA THR A 213 -15.19 7.18 -6.38
C THR A 213 -15.37 7.84 -5.04
N ASP A 214 -15.72 7.08 -4.02
CA ASP A 214 -15.78 7.56 -2.64
C ASP A 214 -15.43 6.44 -1.66
N ALA A 215 -14.94 6.83 -0.51
CA ALA A 215 -14.69 5.92 0.59
C ALA A 215 -14.89 6.61 1.94
N ILE A 216 -15.28 5.82 2.91
CA ILE A 216 -15.28 6.16 4.33
C ILE A 216 -14.52 5.08 5.08
N GLU A 217 -13.64 5.48 5.97
CA GLU A 217 -12.89 4.57 6.84
C GLU A 217 -12.86 5.13 8.26
N TYR A 218 -13.13 4.27 9.24
CA TYR A 218 -13.01 4.59 10.65
C TYR A 218 -12.01 3.66 11.31
N GLN A 219 -11.00 4.25 11.95
CA GLN A 219 -9.85 3.56 12.52
C GLN A 219 -9.74 3.84 14.02
N HIS A 220 -9.30 2.84 14.76
CA HIS A 220 -8.87 2.94 16.15
C HIS A 220 -7.39 2.59 16.27
N ARG A 221 -6.70 3.31 17.13
CA ARG A 221 -5.31 3.04 17.49
C ARG A 221 -5.14 3.08 19.00
N TRP A 222 -4.66 1.98 19.54
CA TRP A 222 -4.28 1.82 20.93
C TRP A 222 -2.77 1.76 21.03
N GLU A 223 -2.16 2.63 21.81
CA GLU A 223 -0.81 2.49 22.36
C GLU A 223 -0.99 1.89 23.75
N LEU A 224 -0.74 0.58 23.89
CA LEU A 224 -0.98 -0.15 25.14
C LEU A 224 0.19 0.01 26.10
N ASP A 225 1.41 0.12 25.56
CA ASP A 225 2.64 0.55 26.21
C ASP A 225 3.64 1.04 25.15
N ARG A 226 4.95 1.20 25.53
CA ARG A 226 6.01 1.67 24.61
C ARG A 226 6.27 0.71 23.46
N ASP A 227 6.02 -0.57 23.67
CA ASP A 227 6.42 -1.64 22.77
C ASP A 227 5.23 -2.29 22.07
N LEU A 228 4.02 -2.11 22.59
CA LEU A 228 2.81 -2.76 22.08
C LEU A 228 1.77 -1.75 21.60
N SER A 229 1.43 -1.82 20.33
CA SER A 229 0.32 -1.04 19.78
C SER A 229 -0.61 -1.91 18.92
N LEU A 230 -1.91 -1.60 18.99
CA LEU A 230 -2.96 -2.23 18.21
C LEU A 230 -3.66 -1.16 17.37
N ARG A 231 -3.77 -1.41 16.06
CA ARG A 231 -4.59 -0.59 15.16
C ARG A 231 -5.61 -1.48 14.47
N TYR A 232 -6.84 -1.03 14.40
CA TYR A 232 -7.88 -1.68 13.61
C TYR A 232 -8.82 -0.64 13.02
N GLY A 233 -9.48 -1.01 11.93
CA GLY A 233 -10.42 -0.13 11.25
C GLY A 233 -11.37 -0.91 10.37
N ILE A 234 -12.46 -0.24 10.01
CA ILE A 234 -13.44 -0.71 9.05
C ILE A 234 -13.72 0.39 8.05
N GLY A 235 -14.03 0.01 6.83
CA GLY A 235 -14.33 0.98 5.79
C GLY A 235 -15.21 0.41 4.70
N ARG A 236 -15.73 1.34 3.91
CA ARG A 236 -16.47 1.05 2.68
C ARG A 236 -15.97 1.97 1.59
N SER A 237 -15.75 1.42 0.41
CA SER A 237 -15.38 2.18 -0.78
C SER A 237 -16.31 1.83 -1.94
N LEU A 238 -16.55 2.81 -2.80
CA LEU A 238 -17.27 2.64 -4.05
C LEU A 238 -16.35 3.09 -5.19
N ARG A 239 -16.23 2.25 -6.20
CA ARG A 239 -15.41 2.51 -7.38
C ARG A 239 -16.06 1.90 -8.62
N PRO A 240 -16.03 2.56 -9.78
CA PRO A 240 -16.49 1.95 -11.03
C PRO A 240 -15.48 0.91 -11.53
N TYR A 241 -16.00 -0.23 -11.97
CA TYR A 241 -15.32 -1.28 -12.71
C TYR A 241 -16.14 -1.54 -13.97
N ASP A 242 -15.51 -1.42 -15.15
CA ASP A 242 -16.17 -1.59 -16.45
C ASP A 242 -17.51 -0.84 -16.56
N GLY A 243 -17.51 0.42 -16.07
CA GLY A 243 -18.68 1.30 -16.08
C GLY A 243 -19.70 1.04 -14.97
N VAL A 244 -19.59 -0.06 -14.21
CA VAL A 244 -20.50 -0.39 -13.11
C VAL A 244 -19.88 0.01 -11.78
N ARG A 245 -20.64 0.73 -10.95
CA ARG A 245 -20.18 1.17 -9.63
C ARG A 245 -20.35 0.04 -8.62
N GLU A 246 -19.24 -0.42 -8.09
CA GLU A 246 -19.18 -1.53 -7.13
C GLU A 246 -18.81 -1.02 -5.73
N ALA A 247 -19.41 -1.66 -4.72
CA ALA A 247 -19.13 -1.40 -3.31
C ALA A 247 -18.24 -2.49 -2.73
N ARG A 248 -17.20 -2.08 -1.99
CA ARG A 248 -16.32 -2.97 -1.24
C ARG A 248 -16.31 -2.57 0.23
N ASN A 249 -16.63 -3.52 1.12
CA ASN A 249 -16.38 -3.37 2.54
C ASN A 249 -15.03 -4.00 2.87
N PHE A 250 -14.28 -3.37 3.77
CA PHE A 250 -12.98 -3.88 4.20
C PHE A 250 -12.74 -3.65 5.68
N GLY A 251 -11.86 -4.45 6.25
CA GLY A 251 -11.37 -4.28 7.62
C GLY A 251 -9.86 -4.41 7.64
N THR A 252 -9.23 -3.72 8.58
CA THR A 252 -7.80 -3.77 8.83
C THR A 252 -7.52 -4.11 10.28
N LEU A 253 -6.48 -4.89 10.54
CA LEU A 253 -5.98 -5.20 11.88
C LEU A 253 -4.47 -5.24 11.83
N THR A 254 -3.80 -4.47 12.69
CA THR A 254 -2.34 -4.46 12.83
C THR A 254 -1.99 -4.51 14.30
N LEU A 255 -1.22 -5.50 14.69
CA LEU A 255 -0.57 -5.59 15.99
C LEU A 255 0.92 -5.34 15.79
N LEU A 256 1.47 -4.34 16.47
CA LEU A 256 2.89 -4.07 16.48
C LEU A 256 3.43 -4.31 17.89
N TRP A 257 4.34 -5.25 18.00
CA TRP A 257 5.04 -5.56 19.23
C TRP A 257 6.55 -5.47 18.99
N ARG A 258 7.21 -4.66 19.78
CA ARG A 258 8.68 -4.49 19.79
C ARG A 258 9.21 -5.21 21.03
N PHE A 259 10.29 -5.96 20.91
CA PHE A 259 10.92 -6.70 22.00
C PHE A 259 12.44 -6.67 21.83
#